data_e2f09f8085b20f6708bef4fe5d780802
#
_entry.id   e2f09f8085b20f6708bef4fe5d780802
#
_cell.length_a   1.000
_cell.length_b   1.000
_cell.length_c   1.000
_cell.angle_alpha   90.00
_cell.angle_beta   90.00
_cell.angle_gamma   90.00
#
_symmetry.space_group_name_H-M   'P 1'
#
loop_
_entity.id
_entity.type
_entity.pdbx_description
1 polymer ?
#
loop_
_entity_poly.entity_id
_entity_poly.type
_entity_poly.pdbx_seq_one_letter_code
_entity_poly.pdbx_strand_id
1 'polypeptide(L)'
;MHVFVPHATAGLVLMELGARSDEDLLAVLAGLLPADDRWRHAHGSRGHGRSHVLPAFLAPFLVIPVLDGSMALGTWQSVALVDLNVDNPDRQVRMSFLG
;
A
#
# COMPACT_ATOMS: atom_id res chain seq x y z
N MET A 1 11.35 10.21 -9.06
CA MET A 1 11.35 9.61 -7.70
C MET A 1 10.78 8.20 -7.78
N HIS A 2 11.56 7.24 -7.39
CA HIS A 2 11.11 5.87 -7.18
C HIS A 2 10.75 5.70 -5.72
N VAL A 3 9.57 5.17 -5.45
CA VAL A 3 9.12 4.82 -4.10
C VAL A 3 8.89 3.31 -4.09
N PHE A 4 9.54 2.63 -3.16
CA PHE A 4 9.50 1.16 -3.10
C PHE A 4 9.31 0.69 -1.66
N VAL A 5 8.43 -0.29 -1.50
CA VAL A 5 8.15 -0.93 -0.21
C VAL A 5 8.69 -2.36 -0.26
N PRO A 6 9.78 -2.65 0.51
CA PRO A 6 10.42 -3.97 0.47
C PRO A 6 9.70 -4.99 1.37
N HIS A 7 8.39 -5.08 1.24
CA HIS A 7 7.56 -6.00 2.04
C HIS A 7 6.56 -6.71 1.13
N ALA A 8 6.42 -8.01 1.34
CA ALA A 8 5.51 -8.86 0.56
C ALA A 8 4.04 -8.69 0.97
N THR A 9 3.74 -7.81 1.92
CA THR A 9 2.43 -7.70 2.57
C THR A 9 1.90 -6.27 2.62
N ALA A 10 2.44 -5.38 1.81
CA ALA A 10 2.00 -3.99 1.75
C ALA A 10 2.07 -3.47 0.32
N GLY A 11 1.35 -2.41 0.03
CA GLY A 11 1.33 -1.77 -1.27
C GLY A 11 1.27 -0.25 -1.18
N LEU A 12 1.41 0.41 -2.31
CA LEU A 12 1.38 1.86 -2.43
C LEU A 12 0.24 2.30 -3.34
N VAL A 13 -0.34 3.46 -3.05
CA VAL A 13 -1.33 4.10 -3.90
C VAL A 13 -1.07 5.60 -3.98
N LEU A 14 -1.53 6.20 -5.08
CA LEU A 14 -1.70 7.64 -5.20
C LEU A 14 -3.18 7.93 -5.08
N MET A 15 -3.58 8.67 -4.05
CA MET A 15 -4.97 9.01 -3.85
C MET A 15 -5.10 10.26 -2.97
N GLU A 16 -6.28 10.83 -2.95
CA GLU A 16 -6.60 11.90 -2.01
C GLU A 16 -6.75 11.31 -0.60
N LEU A 17 -6.07 11.92 0.36
CA LEU A 17 -6.23 11.61 1.79
C LEU A 17 -6.95 12.76 2.49
N GLY A 18 -7.61 12.45 3.60
CA GLY A 18 -8.31 13.46 4.40
C GLY A 18 -9.74 13.78 3.96
N ALA A 19 -10.23 13.14 2.89
CA ALA A 19 -11.60 13.31 2.41
C ALA A 19 -12.41 12.01 2.51
N ARG A 20 -11.97 11.07 3.34
CA ARG A 20 -12.60 9.79 3.64
C ARG A 20 -12.52 8.72 2.54
N SER A 21 -11.89 9.02 1.38
CA SER A 21 -11.68 8.02 0.33
C SER A 21 -10.75 6.90 0.79
N ASP A 22 -9.84 7.18 1.71
CA ASP A 22 -8.99 6.17 2.35
C ASP A 22 -9.83 5.19 3.18
N GLU A 23 -10.86 5.66 3.89
CA GLU A 23 -11.81 4.79 4.59
C GLU A 23 -12.58 3.92 3.60
N ASP A 24 -13.02 4.49 2.49
CA ASP A 24 -13.73 3.77 1.43
C ASP A 24 -12.82 2.69 0.81
N LEU A 25 -11.54 2.98 0.60
CA LEU A 25 -10.59 2.00 0.10
C LEU A 25 -10.47 0.82 1.05
N LEU A 26 -10.35 1.07 2.36
CA LEU A 26 -10.26 -0.01 3.35
C LEU A 26 -11.52 -0.87 3.36
N ALA A 27 -12.70 -0.26 3.18
CA ALA A 27 -13.97 -1.00 3.10
C ALA A 27 -14.01 -1.89 1.85
N VAL A 28 -13.57 -1.38 0.71
CA VAL A 28 -13.48 -2.16 -0.54
C VAL A 28 -12.51 -3.32 -0.37
N LEU A 29 -11.34 -3.07 0.22
CA LEU A 29 -10.34 -4.11 0.46
C LEU A 29 -10.86 -5.16 1.44
N ALA A 30 -11.62 -4.78 2.45
CA ALA A 30 -12.22 -5.73 3.39
C ALA A 30 -13.19 -6.69 2.70
N GLY A 31 -13.89 -6.23 1.67
CA GLY A 31 -14.77 -7.07 0.85
C GLY A 31 -14.02 -7.94 -0.15
N LEU A 32 -12.99 -7.37 -0.79
CA LEU A 32 -12.19 -8.08 -1.80
C LEU A 32 -11.22 -9.09 -1.17
N LEU A 33 -10.62 -8.72 -0.05
CA LEU A 33 -9.62 -9.50 0.68
C LEU A 33 -10.07 -9.68 2.13
N PRO A 34 -11.07 -10.55 2.40
CA PRO A 34 -11.61 -10.70 3.76
C PRO A 34 -10.58 -11.19 4.77
N ALA A 35 -10.68 -10.70 6.00
CA ALA A 35 -9.81 -11.07 7.11
C ALA A 35 -10.31 -12.33 7.81
N ASP A 36 -10.29 -13.45 7.09
CA ASP A 36 -10.72 -14.76 7.61
C ASP A 36 -9.73 -15.85 7.18
N ASP A 37 -10.05 -17.10 7.45
CA ASP A 37 -9.13 -18.23 7.28
C ASP A 37 -9.26 -18.92 5.91
N ARG A 38 -9.85 -18.27 4.92
CA ARG A 38 -9.99 -18.84 3.56
C ARG A 38 -8.66 -18.98 2.81
N TRP A 39 -7.63 -18.25 3.23
CA TRP A 39 -6.35 -18.16 2.54
C TRP A 39 -5.49 -19.40 2.81
N ARG A 40 -4.81 -19.90 1.77
CA ARG A 40 -3.92 -21.05 1.92
C ARG A 40 -2.66 -20.68 2.71
N HIS A 41 -2.19 -19.45 2.59
CA HIS A 41 -1.13 -18.93 3.43
C HIS A 41 -1.73 -18.62 4.81
N ALA A 42 -1.52 -19.52 5.76
CA ALA A 42 -2.32 -19.56 6.98
C ALA A 42 -1.48 -19.64 8.27
N HIS A 43 -0.41 -18.84 8.35
CA HIS A 43 0.31 -18.63 9.61
C HIS A 43 0.09 -17.19 10.09
N GLY A 44 0.53 -16.88 11.30
CA GLY A 44 0.34 -15.56 11.88
C GLY A 44 -1.07 -15.36 12.44
N SER A 45 -1.50 -14.12 12.52
CA SER A 45 -2.84 -13.77 12.99
C SER A 45 -3.92 -14.24 12.01
N ARG A 46 -5.17 -14.30 12.49
CA ARG A 46 -6.30 -14.69 11.66
C ARG A 46 -6.40 -13.77 10.45
N GLY A 47 -6.57 -14.36 9.27
CA GLY A 47 -6.68 -13.61 8.04
C GLY A 47 -5.36 -13.03 7.51
N HIS A 48 -4.23 -13.39 8.11
CA HIS A 48 -2.90 -12.92 7.69
C HIS A 48 -2.66 -13.14 6.19
N GLY A 49 -3.17 -14.24 5.63
CA GLY A 49 -2.96 -14.58 4.21
C GLY A 49 -3.44 -13.50 3.25
N ARG A 50 -4.45 -12.70 3.60
CA ARG A 50 -4.94 -11.61 2.73
C ARG A 50 -3.87 -10.56 2.45
N SER A 51 -2.99 -10.31 3.41
CA SER A 51 -1.92 -9.31 3.25
C SER A 51 -0.89 -9.71 2.20
N HIS A 52 -0.71 -11.02 1.96
CA HIS A 52 0.18 -11.53 0.91
C HIS A 52 -0.42 -11.43 -0.50
N VAL A 53 -1.74 -11.21 -0.60
CA VAL A 53 -2.43 -11.02 -1.89
C VAL A 53 -2.52 -9.52 -2.24
N LEU A 54 -2.53 -8.66 -1.23
CA LEU A 54 -2.68 -7.21 -1.41
C LEU A 54 -1.72 -6.63 -2.47
N PRO A 55 -0.41 -6.95 -2.47
CA PRO A 55 0.51 -6.35 -3.44
C PRO A 55 0.25 -6.73 -4.90
N ALA A 56 -0.59 -7.72 -5.16
CA ALA A 56 -1.03 -8.06 -6.51
C ALA A 56 -2.05 -7.05 -7.06
N PHE A 57 -2.71 -6.31 -6.18
CA PHE A 57 -3.69 -5.27 -6.54
C PHE A 57 -3.11 -3.87 -6.35
N LEU A 58 -2.37 -3.65 -5.27
CA LEU A 58 -1.74 -2.38 -4.94
C LEU A 58 -0.23 -2.59 -4.96
N ALA A 59 0.40 -2.21 -6.07
CA ALA A 59 1.82 -2.50 -6.30
C ALA A 59 2.72 -1.91 -5.20
N PRO A 60 3.80 -2.59 -4.85
CA PRO A 60 4.72 -2.12 -3.81
C PRO A 60 5.69 -1.05 -4.31
N PHE A 61 5.44 -0.46 -5.46
CA PHE A 61 6.29 0.59 -6.00
C PHE A 61 5.48 1.64 -6.75
N LEU A 62 6.03 2.85 -6.81
CA LEU A 62 5.52 3.95 -7.63
C LEU A 62 6.71 4.66 -8.27
N VAL A 63 6.47 5.19 -9.47
CA VAL A 63 7.40 6.11 -10.14
C VAL A 63 6.69 7.44 -10.34
N ILE A 64 7.26 8.49 -9.75
CA ILE A 64 6.64 9.81 -9.73
C ILE A 64 7.61 10.81 -10.36
N PRO A 65 7.16 11.61 -11.35
CA PRO A 65 8.02 12.65 -11.91
C PRO A 65 8.38 13.67 -10.84
N VAL A 66 9.61 14.19 -10.94
CA VAL A 66 10.10 15.26 -10.08
C VAL A 66 10.40 16.48 -10.95
N LEU A 67 9.80 17.60 -10.57
CA LEU A 67 10.00 18.89 -11.24
C LEU A 67 10.34 19.94 -10.19
N ASP A 68 11.34 20.76 -10.47
CA ASP A 68 11.74 21.86 -9.59
C ASP A 68 12.01 21.43 -8.15
N GLY A 69 12.61 20.25 -7.99
CA GLY A 69 13.02 19.73 -6.68
C GLY A 69 11.91 19.07 -5.84
N SER A 70 10.71 18.87 -6.41
CA SER A 70 9.61 18.22 -5.70
C SER A 70 8.86 17.24 -6.57
N MET A 71 8.17 16.29 -5.96
CA MET A 71 7.31 15.36 -6.66
C MET A 71 6.17 16.13 -7.36
N ALA A 72 6.04 15.91 -8.67
CA ALA A 72 5.03 16.58 -9.49
C ALA A 72 3.67 15.87 -9.36
N LEU A 73 3.11 15.87 -8.17
CA LEU A 73 1.79 15.32 -7.90
C LEU A 73 0.69 16.31 -8.28
N GLY A 74 -0.47 15.79 -8.65
CA GLY A 74 -1.68 16.60 -8.75
C GLY A 74 -2.06 17.15 -7.38
N THR A 75 -2.87 18.22 -7.36
CA THR A 75 -3.25 18.94 -6.13
C THR A 75 -3.81 18.02 -5.04
N TRP A 76 -4.57 17.02 -5.44
CA TRP A 76 -5.25 16.12 -4.50
C TRP A 76 -4.58 14.75 -4.35
N GLN A 77 -3.45 14.53 -5.00
CA GLN A 77 -2.74 13.26 -4.91
C GLN A 77 -1.79 13.24 -3.72
N SER A 78 -1.82 12.15 -2.97
CA SER A 78 -0.83 11.83 -1.94
C SER A 78 -0.34 10.41 -2.13
N VAL A 79 0.91 10.16 -1.79
CA VAL A 79 1.45 8.81 -1.71
C VAL A 79 1.00 8.20 -0.39
N ALA A 80 0.38 7.03 -0.44
CA ALA A 80 -0.06 6.34 0.76
C ALA A 80 0.44 4.90 0.77
N LEU A 81 0.88 4.46 1.95
CA LEU A 81 1.18 3.06 2.23
C LEU A 81 -0.11 2.37 2.69
N VAL A 82 -0.46 1.27 2.04
CA VAL A 82 -1.59 0.43 2.44
C VAL A 82 -1.06 -0.86 3.03
N ASP A 83 -1.39 -1.11 4.28
CA ASP A 83 -0.88 -2.23 5.05
C ASP A 83 -2.03 -2.89 5.82
N LEU A 84 -2.35 -4.12 5.45
CA LEU A 84 -3.37 -4.92 6.12
C LEU A 84 -2.76 -5.94 7.09
N ASN A 85 -1.43 -5.97 7.21
CA ASN A 85 -0.71 -6.92 8.04
C ASN A 85 -0.58 -6.36 9.47
N VAL A 86 -1.07 -7.13 10.45
CA VAL A 86 -0.98 -6.76 11.87
C VAL A 86 0.17 -7.46 12.59
N ASP A 87 0.86 -8.39 11.92
CA ASP A 87 1.92 -9.21 12.52
C ASP A 87 3.31 -8.56 12.43
N ASN A 88 3.49 -7.59 11.55
CA ASN A 88 4.75 -6.87 11.39
C ASN A 88 4.49 -5.37 11.35
N PRO A 89 4.65 -4.65 12.48
CA PRO A 89 4.42 -3.21 12.53
C PRO A 89 5.57 -2.38 11.95
N ASP A 90 6.75 -2.98 11.80
CA ASP A 90 7.94 -2.27 11.32
C ASP A 90 7.98 -2.27 9.80
N ARG A 91 7.75 -1.11 9.20
CA ARG A 91 7.70 -0.94 7.75
C ARG A 91 8.75 0.04 7.28
N GLN A 92 9.29 -0.22 6.10
CA GLN A 92 10.26 0.64 5.43
C GLN A 92 9.68 1.11 4.10
N VAL A 93 9.98 2.35 3.75
CA VAL A 93 9.70 2.90 2.44
C VAL A 93 11.03 3.45 1.90
N ARG A 94 11.45 2.97 0.74
CA ARG A 94 12.68 3.39 0.09
C ARG A 94 12.36 4.39 -1.01
N MET A 95 13.01 5.54 -0.97
CA MET A 95 12.89 6.57 -1.98
C MET A 95 14.23 6.77 -2.65
N SER A 96 14.24 6.81 -3.99
CA SER A 96 15.47 6.98 -4.75
C SER A 96 15.22 7.76 -6.04
N PHE A 97 16.28 8.42 -6.50
CA PHE A 97 16.31 9.06 -7.79
C PHE A 97 17.15 8.24 -8.76
N LEU A 98 16.69 8.16 -10.00
CA LEU A 98 17.47 7.75 -11.14
C LEU A 98 17.65 8.98 -12.01
N GLY A 99 18.86 9.47 -12.12
CA GLY A 99 19.06 10.68 -12.89
C GLY A 99 20.50 10.91 -13.27
#